data_ecb77aebaaa966fda52dd201980678fe
#
_entry.id   ecb77aebaaa966fda52dd201980678fe
#
_cell.length_a   1.000
_cell.length_b   1.000
_cell.length_c   1.000
_cell.angle_alpha   90.00
_cell.angle_beta   90.00
_cell.angle_gamma   90.00
#
_symmetry.space_group_name_H-M   'P 1'
#
loop_
_entity.id
_entity.type
_entity.pdbx_description
1 polymer ?
#
loop_
_entity_poly.entity_id
_entity_poly.type
_entity_poly.pdbx_seq_one_letter_code
_entity_poly.pdbx_strand_id
1 'polypeptide(L)'
;MIRAYVDVETDEMKALTVVGVFRPDRGAKQWVRPNFSRFDFLNFLSGVESVMTYNGARFDLPLIKEQLGADVESLFRHRDLMLDCWANNLYGGLKKVEAQLGIHRDTEGVDGLQAIRLWHAHRRGETGALDLLLRYNREDVENLEALALKLGVVAKVGPAPARRPAGQGDVHERART
;
A
#
# COMPACT_ATOMS: atom_id res chain seq x y z
N MET A 1 -7.14 2.09 15.11
CA MET A 1 -6.11 2.84 14.35
C MET A 1 -6.14 2.37 12.90
N ILE A 2 -6.50 3.26 11.97
CA ILE A 2 -6.52 2.95 10.53
C ILE A 2 -5.11 3.20 9.98
N ARG A 3 -4.60 2.22 9.23
CA ARG A 3 -3.26 2.23 8.66
C ARG A 3 -3.28 1.99 7.16
N ALA A 4 -2.24 2.45 6.49
CA ALA A 4 -2.00 2.19 5.07
C ALA A 4 -0.55 1.74 4.87
N TYR A 5 -0.34 0.98 3.81
CA TYR A 5 0.97 0.48 3.37
C TYR A 5 1.23 1.02 1.98
N VAL A 6 2.40 1.59 1.76
CA VAL A 6 2.74 2.29 0.53
C VAL A 6 4.04 1.74 -0.03
N ASP A 7 4.05 1.55 -1.34
CA ASP A 7 5.21 1.17 -2.12
C ASP A 7 5.12 1.77 -3.53
N VAL A 8 6.25 2.07 -4.16
CA VAL A 8 6.30 2.67 -5.49
C VAL A 8 7.22 1.91 -6.42
N GLU A 9 6.86 1.93 -7.72
CA GLU A 9 7.75 1.52 -8.79
C GLU A 9 8.24 2.74 -9.57
N THR A 10 9.46 2.64 -10.09
CA THR A 10 10.09 3.71 -10.88
C THR A 10 10.68 3.17 -12.18
N ASP A 11 10.96 4.07 -13.10
CA ASP A 11 11.88 3.79 -14.19
C ASP A 11 13.36 4.01 -13.74
N GLU A 12 14.30 3.82 -14.66
CA GLU A 12 15.75 3.98 -14.42
C GLU A 12 16.16 5.41 -14.07
N MET A 13 15.32 6.39 -14.40
CA MET A 13 15.52 7.81 -14.06
C MET A 13 14.87 8.20 -12.73
N LYS A 14 14.39 7.20 -11.96
CA LYS A 14 13.63 7.37 -10.72
C LYS A 14 12.32 8.15 -10.91
N ALA A 15 11.78 8.18 -12.12
CA ALA A 15 10.45 8.73 -12.30
C ALA A 15 9.39 7.69 -11.93
N LEU A 16 8.40 8.09 -11.11
CA LEU A 16 7.34 7.20 -10.67
C LEU A 16 6.61 6.57 -11.85
N THR A 17 6.42 5.26 -11.81
CA THR A 17 5.66 4.50 -12.81
C THR A 17 4.38 3.93 -12.22
N VAL A 18 4.43 3.42 -11.00
CA VAL A 18 3.29 2.95 -10.21
C VAL A 18 3.40 3.49 -8.79
N VAL A 19 2.29 3.89 -8.22
CA VAL A 19 2.15 4.15 -6.77
C VAL A 19 1.09 3.19 -6.25
N GLY A 20 1.46 2.31 -5.33
CA GLY A 20 0.58 1.35 -4.69
C GLY A 20 0.27 1.74 -3.24
N VAL A 21 -0.96 1.55 -2.84
CA VAL A 21 -1.40 1.70 -1.45
C VAL A 21 -2.33 0.55 -1.09
N PHE A 22 -2.04 -0.13 0.01
CA PHE A 22 -2.95 -1.10 0.61
C PHE A 22 -3.50 -0.57 1.93
N ARG A 23 -4.80 -0.75 2.13
CA ARG A 23 -5.48 -0.47 3.39
C ARG A 23 -6.29 -1.70 3.81
N PRO A 24 -6.12 -2.22 5.04
CA PRO A 24 -6.87 -3.40 5.51
C PRO A 24 -8.39 -3.23 5.48
N ASP A 25 -8.89 -1.98 5.56
CA ASP A 25 -10.32 -1.65 5.53
C ASP A 25 -10.89 -1.37 4.13
N ARG A 26 -10.03 -1.18 3.11
CA ARG A 26 -10.45 -0.80 1.74
C ARG A 26 -9.80 -1.62 0.62
N GLY A 27 -8.80 -2.45 0.92
CA GLY A 27 -8.01 -3.17 -0.06
C GLY A 27 -6.93 -2.33 -0.73
N ALA A 28 -6.38 -2.85 -1.82
CA ALA A 28 -5.32 -2.20 -2.58
C ALA A 28 -5.88 -1.23 -3.64
N LYS A 29 -5.18 -0.12 -3.84
CA LYS A 29 -5.38 0.82 -4.94
C LYS A 29 -4.05 1.19 -5.54
N GLN A 30 -4.01 1.31 -6.86
CA GLN A 30 -2.80 1.63 -7.61
C GLN A 30 -3.07 2.75 -8.60
N TRP A 31 -2.09 3.61 -8.78
CA TRP A 31 -2.07 4.67 -9.80
C TRP A 31 -0.88 4.41 -10.71
N VAL A 32 -1.12 4.53 -12.00
CA VAL A 32 -0.13 4.27 -13.05
C VAL A 32 0.10 5.56 -13.85
N ARG A 33 1.36 5.87 -14.17
CA ARG A 33 1.72 6.99 -15.04
C ARG A 33 1.00 6.87 -16.42
N PRO A 34 0.44 7.95 -16.99
CA PRO A 34 0.52 9.34 -16.51
C PRO A 34 -0.61 9.75 -15.56
N ASN A 35 -1.49 8.83 -15.15
CA ASN A 35 -2.75 9.13 -14.45
C ASN A 35 -2.55 9.26 -12.94
N PHE A 36 -1.50 9.92 -12.49
CA PHE A 36 -1.30 10.24 -11.08
C PHE A 36 -2.20 11.40 -10.66
N SER A 37 -2.85 11.26 -9.51
CA SER A 37 -3.68 12.29 -8.92
C SER A 37 -3.37 12.43 -7.43
N ARG A 38 -2.77 13.57 -7.06
CA ARG A 38 -2.54 13.92 -5.65
C ARG A 38 -3.85 13.88 -4.85
N PHE A 39 -4.93 14.41 -5.43
CA PHE A 39 -6.23 14.43 -4.78
C PHE A 39 -6.76 13.02 -4.50
N ASP A 40 -6.73 12.13 -5.50
CA ASP A 40 -7.19 10.75 -5.33
C ASP A 40 -6.32 9.96 -4.36
N PHE A 41 -5.00 10.17 -4.39
CA PHE A 41 -4.07 9.55 -3.46
C PHE A 41 -4.38 9.96 -2.01
N LEU A 42 -4.48 11.26 -1.73
CA LEU A 42 -4.79 11.77 -0.39
C LEU A 42 -6.22 11.42 0.05
N ASN A 43 -7.18 11.42 -0.88
CA ASN A 43 -8.55 10.98 -0.58
C ASN A 43 -8.61 9.49 -0.22
N PHE A 44 -7.83 8.65 -0.89
CA PHE A 44 -7.73 7.23 -0.51
C PHE A 44 -7.10 7.07 0.88
N LEU A 45 -6.18 7.92 1.28
CA LEU A 45 -5.58 7.96 2.62
C LEU A 45 -6.44 8.68 3.68
N SER A 46 -7.60 9.20 3.31
CA SER A 46 -8.48 9.88 4.28
C SER A 46 -8.82 8.98 5.47
N GLY A 47 -8.65 9.52 6.68
CA GLY A 47 -8.86 8.79 7.94
C GLY A 47 -7.74 7.85 8.35
N VAL A 48 -6.68 7.71 7.55
CA VAL A 48 -5.46 6.97 7.93
C VAL A 48 -4.72 7.75 9.02
N GLU A 49 -4.26 7.05 10.05
CA GLU A 49 -3.47 7.61 11.15
C GLU A 49 -1.97 7.36 10.97
N SER A 50 -1.62 6.23 10.34
CA SER A 50 -0.23 5.86 10.09
C SER A 50 -0.03 5.26 8.71
N VAL A 51 1.07 5.64 8.07
CA VAL A 51 1.56 5.06 6.81
C VAL A 51 2.81 4.23 7.11
N MET A 52 2.86 3.03 6.54
CA MET A 52 3.97 2.11 6.68
C MET A 52 4.60 1.83 5.33
N THR A 53 5.92 1.72 5.31
CA THR A 53 6.72 1.43 4.10
C THR A 53 7.84 0.45 4.43
N TYR A 54 8.62 0.04 3.44
CA TYR A 54 9.89 -0.66 3.63
C TYR A 54 11.02 0.13 2.94
N ASN A 55 11.92 0.76 3.71
CA ASN A 55 12.92 1.71 3.25
C ASN A 55 12.32 2.99 2.60
N GLY A 56 11.05 3.26 2.87
CA GLY A 56 10.30 4.32 2.18
C GLY A 56 10.69 5.73 2.62
N ALA A 57 11.22 5.92 3.82
CA ALA A 57 11.76 7.19 4.27
C ALA A 57 12.86 7.73 3.34
N ARG A 58 13.63 6.81 2.71
CA ARG A 58 14.75 7.16 1.83
C ARG A 58 14.41 7.08 0.36
N PHE A 59 13.32 6.42 -0.02
CA PHE A 59 13.00 6.16 -1.41
C PHE A 59 11.58 6.58 -1.78
N ASP A 60 10.56 5.90 -1.30
CA ASP A 60 9.17 6.08 -1.72
C ASP A 60 8.62 7.48 -1.41
N LEU A 61 8.76 7.90 -0.16
CA LEU A 61 8.13 9.13 0.33
C LEU A 61 8.74 10.40 -0.28
N PRO A 62 10.07 10.52 -0.45
CA PRO A 62 10.65 11.62 -1.20
C PRO A 62 10.16 11.71 -2.66
N LEU A 63 10.02 10.57 -3.35
CA LEU A 63 9.53 10.53 -4.73
C LEU A 63 8.05 10.91 -4.82
N ILE A 64 7.22 10.42 -3.90
CA ILE A 64 5.80 10.81 -3.80
C ILE A 64 5.68 12.31 -3.54
N LYS A 65 6.48 12.85 -2.63
CA LYS A 65 6.49 14.29 -2.34
C LYS A 65 6.88 15.12 -3.56
N GLU A 66 7.96 14.74 -4.23
CA GLU A 66 8.49 15.47 -5.37
C GLU A 66 7.58 15.39 -6.60
N GLN A 67 7.11 14.19 -6.93
CA GLN A 67 6.47 13.95 -8.23
C GLN A 67 4.94 13.92 -8.17
N LEU A 68 4.36 13.59 -7.00
CA LEU A 68 2.92 13.61 -6.77
C LEU A 68 2.47 14.84 -5.95
N GLY A 69 3.40 15.55 -5.33
CA GLY A 69 3.12 16.72 -4.49
C GLY A 69 2.47 16.38 -3.15
N ALA A 70 2.57 15.12 -2.69
CA ALA A 70 1.97 14.66 -1.44
C ALA A 70 3.05 14.43 -0.37
N ASP A 71 3.13 15.32 0.62
CA ASP A 71 4.06 15.21 1.74
C ASP A 71 3.49 14.27 2.82
N VAL A 72 3.70 12.96 2.62
CA VAL A 72 3.14 11.92 3.48
C VAL A 72 3.66 12.03 4.91
N GLU A 73 4.95 12.34 5.11
CA GLU A 73 5.55 12.43 6.45
C GLU A 73 5.01 13.60 7.27
N SER A 74 4.61 14.70 6.60
CA SER A 74 3.99 15.84 7.31
C SER A 74 2.51 15.60 7.63
N LEU A 75 1.82 14.72 6.90
CA LEU A 75 0.38 14.49 7.00
C LEU A 75 0.01 13.29 7.87
N PHE A 76 0.89 12.31 7.98
CA PHE A 76 0.62 11.03 8.65
C PHE A 76 1.80 10.63 9.55
N ARG A 77 1.52 9.82 10.57
CA ARG A 77 2.61 9.13 11.27
C ARG A 77 3.24 8.13 10.30
N HIS A 78 4.53 8.23 10.09
CA HIS A 78 5.26 7.28 9.25
C HIS A 78 5.99 6.24 10.10
N ARG A 79 6.00 4.98 9.63
CA ARG A 79 6.80 3.89 10.20
C ARG A 79 7.47 3.12 9.07
N ASP A 80 8.79 3.07 9.11
CA ASP A 80 9.60 2.29 8.17
C ASP A 80 9.85 0.90 8.75
N LEU A 81 9.19 -0.12 8.20
CA LEU A 81 9.26 -1.51 8.68
C LEU A 81 10.66 -2.12 8.50
N MET A 82 11.51 -1.56 7.63
CA MET A 82 12.90 -2.01 7.53
C MET A 82 13.65 -1.83 8.86
N LEU A 83 13.37 -0.74 9.59
CA LEU A 83 13.98 -0.50 10.91
C LEU A 83 13.49 -1.50 11.95
N ASP A 84 12.21 -1.89 11.89
CA ASP A 84 11.66 -2.94 12.75
C ASP A 84 12.28 -4.31 12.42
N CYS A 85 12.50 -4.60 11.13
CA CYS A 85 13.21 -5.80 10.71
C CYS A 85 14.63 -5.85 11.28
N TRP A 86 15.38 -4.76 11.18
CA TRP A 86 16.73 -4.68 11.74
C TRP A 86 16.76 -4.88 13.26
N ALA A 87 15.79 -4.31 13.98
CA ALA A 87 15.64 -4.51 15.42
C ALA A 87 15.36 -5.99 15.79
N ASN A 88 14.83 -6.77 14.85
CA ASN A 88 14.57 -8.21 15.00
C ASN A 88 15.62 -9.10 14.30
N ASN A 89 16.80 -8.57 13.96
CA ASN A 89 17.87 -9.28 13.27
C ASN A 89 17.49 -9.82 11.87
N LEU A 90 16.50 -9.20 11.22
CA LEU A 90 16.08 -9.53 9.86
C LEU A 90 16.72 -8.52 8.89
N TYR A 91 17.66 -8.98 8.06
CA TYR A 91 18.43 -8.10 7.18
C TYR A 91 18.22 -8.45 5.71
N GLY A 92 18.17 -7.41 4.89
CA GLY A 92 18.06 -7.50 3.43
C GLY A 92 16.93 -6.65 2.88
N GLY A 93 16.64 -6.80 1.59
CA GLY A 93 15.47 -6.21 0.96
C GLY A 93 14.18 -6.93 1.37
N LEU A 94 13.02 -6.30 1.10
CA LEU A 94 11.70 -6.81 1.48
C LEU A 94 11.54 -8.31 1.17
N LYS A 95 11.81 -8.74 -0.06
CA LYS A 95 11.67 -10.15 -0.48
C LYS A 95 12.51 -11.14 0.32
N LYS A 96 13.71 -10.73 0.71
CA LYS A 96 14.58 -11.57 1.53
C LYS A 96 14.01 -11.74 2.94
N VAL A 97 13.48 -10.69 3.51
CA VAL A 97 12.85 -10.71 4.83
C VAL A 97 11.53 -11.49 4.79
N GLU A 98 10.73 -11.32 3.73
CA GLU A 98 9.52 -12.12 3.51
C GLU A 98 9.83 -13.62 3.51
N ALA A 99 10.84 -14.03 2.76
CA ALA A 99 11.27 -15.44 2.72
C ALA A 99 11.71 -15.96 4.09
N GLN A 100 12.47 -15.16 4.86
CA GLN A 100 12.89 -15.52 6.23
C GLN A 100 11.69 -15.69 7.19
N LEU A 101 10.61 -14.96 6.97
CA LEU A 101 9.40 -15.00 7.78
C LEU A 101 8.32 -15.94 7.21
N GLY A 102 8.57 -16.62 6.10
CA GLY A 102 7.59 -17.49 5.43
C GLY A 102 6.37 -16.71 4.93
N ILE A 103 6.57 -15.47 4.44
CA ILE A 103 5.55 -14.70 3.73
C ILE A 103 5.63 -15.12 2.26
N HIS A 104 4.51 -15.64 1.74
CA HIS A 104 4.43 -16.15 0.37
C HIS A 104 4.39 -15.02 -0.65
N ARG A 105 4.93 -15.30 -1.86
CA ARG A 105 4.85 -14.45 -3.04
C ARG A 105 4.46 -15.25 -4.27
N ASP A 106 3.52 -14.73 -5.04
CA ASP A 106 3.14 -15.28 -6.35
C ASP A 106 4.03 -14.72 -7.48
N THR A 107 4.65 -13.53 -7.26
CA THR A 107 5.52 -12.87 -8.24
C THR A 107 7.01 -13.23 -8.00
N GLU A 108 7.29 -14.51 -7.75
CA GLU A 108 8.67 -14.99 -7.59
C GLU A 108 9.53 -14.64 -8.81
N GLY A 109 10.78 -14.21 -8.56
CA GLY A 109 11.73 -13.83 -9.61
C GLY A 109 11.57 -12.41 -10.14
N VAL A 110 10.51 -11.68 -9.76
CA VAL A 110 10.38 -10.25 -10.07
C VAL A 110 11.06 -9.44 -8.96
N ASP A 111 12.01 -8.59 -9.34
CA ASP A 111 12.70 -7.63 -8.49
C ASP A 111 12.58 -6.21 -9.07
N GLY A 112 13.16 -5.22 -8.39
CA GLY A 112 13.10 -3.83 -8.86
C GLY A 112 13.67 -3.61 -10.26
N LEU A 113 14.70 -4.37 -10.66
CA LEU A 113 15.24 -4.30 -12.03
C LEU A 113 14.24 -4.90 -13.04
N GLN A 114 13.59 -6.00 -12.67
CA GLN A 114 12.53 -6.58 -13.51
C GLN A 114 11.32 -5.66 -13.59
N ALA A 115 10.95 -4.95 -12.51
CA ALA A 115 9.88 -3.95 -12.54
C ALA A 115 10.17 -2.84 -13.57
N ILE A 116 11.40 -2.33 -13.63
CA ILE A 116 11.84 -1.37 -14.66
C ILE A 116 11.69 -1.97 -16.07
N ARG A 117 12.12 -3.22 -16.27
CA ARG A 117 11.99 -3.90 -17.57
C ARG A 117 10.54 -4.10 -17.98
N LEU A 118 9.66 -4.46 -17.05
CA LEU A 118 8.23 -4.59 -17.27
C LEU A 118 7.59 -3.26 -17.66
N TRP A 119 8.00 -2.17 -17.04
CA TRP A 119 7.56 -0.83 -17.43
C TRP A 119 7.94 -0.50 -18.87
N HIS A 120 9.19 -0.77 -19.27
CA HIS A 120 9.62 -0.56 -20.65
C HIS A 120 8.90 -1.47 -21.64
N ALA A 121 8.67 -2.74 -21.28
CA ALA A 121 7.90 -3.68 -22.08
C ALA A 121 6.46 -3.17 -22.30
N HIS A 122 5.80 -2.70 -21.25
CA HIS A 122 4.49 -2.05 -21.33
C HIS A 122 4.51 -0.86 -22.28
N ARG A 123 5.51 0.02 -22.17
CA ARG A 123 5.63 1.18 -23.06
C ARG A 123 5.87 0.84 -24.53
N ARG A 124 6.40 -0.34 -24.81
CA ARG A 124 6.53 -0.88 -26.17
C ARG A 124 5.27 -1.61 -26.65
N GLY A 125 4.21 -1.67 -25.83
CA GLY A 125 2.96 -2.35 -26.15
C GLY A 125 2.96 -3.87 -25.93
N GLU A 126 3.91 -4.40 -25.16
CA GLU A 126 3.96 -5.83 -24.83
C GLU A 126 2.80 -6.21 -23.91
N THR A 127 1.98 -7.16 -24.36
CA THR A 127 0.80 -7.62 -23.64
C THR A 127 1.19 -8.28 -22.31
N GLY A 128 0.45 -7.97 -21.24
CA GLY A 128 0.64 -8.57 -19.91
C GLY A 128 1.78 -7.96 -19.08
N ALA A 129 2.65 -7.12 -19.67
CA ALA A 129 3.76 -6.53 -18.94
C ALA A 129 3.27 -5.60 -17.79
N LEU A 130 2.28 -4.76 -18.07
CA LEU A 130 1.69 -3.90 -17.03
C LEU A 130 0.96 -4.72 -15.97
N ASP A 131 0.23 -5.76 -16.37
CA ASP A 131 -0.52 -6.61 -15.43
C ASP A 131 0.43 -7.29 -14.44
N LEU A 132 1.58 -7.78 -14.92
CA LEU A 132 2.60 -8.37 -14.04
C LEU A 132 3.23 -7.33 -13.12
N LEU A 133 3.54 -6.12 -13.62
CA LEU A 133 4.07 -5.02 -12.81
C LEU A 133 3.08 -4.61 -11.71
N LEU A 134 1.79 -4.51 -12.03
CA LEU A 134 0.76 -4.17 -11.06
C LEU A 134 0.54 -5.27 -10.03
N ARG A 135 0.60 -6.55 -10.44
CA ARG A 135 0.54 -7.67 -9.49
C ARG A 135 1.71 -7.62 -8.52
N TYR A 136 2.91 -7.36 -9.02
CA TYR A 136 4.12 -7.24 -8.24
C TYR A 136 4.02 -6.13 -7.19
N ASN A 137 3.71 -4.90 -7.59
CA ASN A 137 3.55 -3.77 -6.67
C ASN A 137 2.37 -3.97 -5.67
N ARG A 138 1.26 -4.60 -6.12
CA ARG A 138 0.16 -4.95 -5.21
C ARG A 138 0.63 -5.91 -4.12
N GLU A 139 1.38 -6.93 -4.50
CA GLU A 139 1.91 -7.91 -3.58
C GLU A 139 2.87 -7.26 -2.58
N ASP A 140 3.73 -6.32 -3.04
CA ASP A 140 4.61 -5.58 -2.15
C ASP A 140 3.80 -4.86 -1.06
N VAL A 141 2.76 -4.09 -1.40
CA VAL A 141 1.97 -3.36 -0.39
C VAL A 141 1.11 -4.27 0.50
N GLU A 142 0.59 -5.39 0.01
CA GLU A 142 -0.16 -6.37 0.80
C GLU A 142 0.76 -7.13 1.75
N ASN A 143 1.95 -7.49 1.31
CA ASN A 143 2.95 -8.19 2.11
C ASN A 143 3.57 -7.29 3.20
N LEU A 144 3.56 -5.97 3.05
CA LEU A 144 3.92 -5.05 4.14
C LEU A 144 2.97 -5.21 5.35
N GLU A 145 1.68 -5.48 5.14
CA GLU A 145 0.78 -5.80 6.26
C GLU A 145 1.14 -7.14 6.89
N ALA A 146 1.36 -8.17 6.09
CA ALA A 146 1.76 -9.48 6.58
C ALA A 146 3.06 -9.38 7.39
N LEU A 147 4.03 -8.59 6.94
CA LEU A 147 5.28 -8.29 7.63
C LEU A 147 5.02 -7.59 8.97
N ALA A 148 4.22 -6.51 8.97
CA ALA A 148 3.90 -5.76 10.18
C ALA A 148 3.19 -6.62 11.24
N LEU A 149 2.32 -7.54 10.81
CA LEU A 149 1.66 -8.52 11.69
C LEU A 149 2.65 -9.53 12.27
N LYS A 150 3.57 -10.06 11.45
CA LYS A 150 4.59 -11.03 11.90
C LYS A 150 5.61 -10.41 12.84
N LEU A 151 5.93 -9.14 12.66
CA LEU A 151 6.79 -8.37 13.57
C LEU A 151 6.06 -7.96 14.87
N GLY A 152 4.74 -8.16 14.96
CA GLY A 152 3.94 -7.74 16.12
C GLY A 152 3.80 -6.23 16.28
N VAL A 153 4.14 -5.44 15.23
CA VAL A 153 4.04 -3.98 15.29
C VAL A 153 2.61 -3.48 15.08
N VAL A 154 1.73 -4.34 14.60
CA VAL A 154 0.29 -4.08 14.44
C VAL A 154 -0.53 -5.31 14.86
N ALA A 155 -1.78 -5.09 15.28
CA ALA A 155 -2.74 -6.17 15.49
C ALA A 155 -3.60 -6.38 14.23
N LYS A 156 -4.14 -7.59 14.03
CA LYS A 156 -5.13 -7.84 12.98
C LYS A 156 -6.32 -6.91 13.15
N VAL A 157 -6.75 -6.28 12.07
CA VAL A 157 -8.03 -5.56 12.03
C VAL A 157 -9.13 -6.61 11.99
N GLY A 158 -10.00 -6.62 13.00
CA GLY A 158 -11.21 -7.45 12.97
C GLY A 158 -12.12 -7.00 11.82
N PRO A 159 -13.04 -7.86 11.34
CA PRO A 159 -14.00 -7.45 10.33
C PRO A 159 -14.76 -6.20 10.80
N ALA A 160 -14.94 -5.24 9.89
CA ALA A 160 -15.69 -4.03 10.18
C ALA A 160 -17.08 -4.41 10.73
N PRO A 161 -17.57 -3.77 11.80
CA PRO A 161 -18.90 -4.05 12.30
C PRO A 161 -19.89 -3.83 11.16
N ALA A 162 -20.75 -4.82 10.92
CA ALA A 162 -21.81 -4.75 9.90
C ALA A 162 -22.57 -3.43 10.10
N ARG A 163 -22.71 -2.61 9.06
CA ARG A 163 -23.53 -1.41 9.09
C ARG A 163 -24.92 -1.84 9.52
N ARG A 164 -25.38 -1.38 10.68
CA ARG A 164 -26.78 -1.53 11.07
C ARG A 164 -27.63 -0.90 9.97
N PRO A 165 -28.67 -1.60 9.45
CA PRO A 165 -29.61 -0.96 8.54
C PRO A 165 -30.19 0.24 9.26
N ALA A 166 -30.26 1.38 8.57
CA ALA A 166 -30.89 2.60 9.07
C ALA A 166 -32.31 2.26 9.51
N GLY A 167 -32.65 2.62 10.74
CA GLY A 167 -33.85 2.18 11.44
C GLY A 167 -35.13 2.40 10.62
N GLN A 168 -35.97 1.37 10.63
CA GLN A 168 -37.39 1.51 10.40
C GLN A 168 -37.93 2.41 11.50
N GLY A 169 -38.44 3.58 11.10
CA GLY A 169 -39.08 4.52 12.02
C GLY A 169 -40.28 3.85 12.68
N ASP A 170 -40.30 3.81 14.02
CA ASP A 170 -41.46 3.52 14.81
C ASP A 170 -42.51 4.60 14.56
N VAL A 171 -43.47 4.25 13.73
CA VAL A 171 -44.74 5.01 13.62
C VAL A 171 -45.59 4.66 14.84
N HIS A 172 -45.40 5.39 15.92
CA HIS A 172 -46.35 5.35 17.02
C HIS A 172 -47.66 6.04 16.60
N GLU A 173 -48.60 5.23 16.20
CA GLU A 173 -50.02 5.55 16.06
C GLU A 173 -50.57 6.00 17.42
N ARG A 174 -50.84 7.29 17.54
CA ARG A 174 -51.64 7.81 18.65
C ARG A 174 -53.12 7.56 18.33
N ALA A 175 -53.65 6.45 18.84
CA ALA A 175 -55.09 6.28 18.93
C ALA A 175 -55.66 7.18 20.03
N ARG A 176 -56.73 7.89 19.67
CA ARG A 176 -57.58 8.76 20.53
C ARG A 176 -58.44 7.92 21.46
N THR A 177 -58.57 8.38 22.65
CA THR A 177 -59.84 8.53 23.35
C THR A 177 -59.69 9.63 24.37
#